data_933808a33f104c9887decd2af4207f16
#
_entry.id   933808a33f104c9887decd2af4207f16
#
_cell.length_a   1.000
_cell.length_b   1.000
_cell.length_c   1.000
_cell.angle_alpha   90.00
_cell.angle_beta   90.00
_cell.angle_gamma   90.00
#
_symmetry.space_group_name_H-M   'P 1'
#
loop_
_entity.id
_entity.type
_entity.pdbx_description
1 polymer ?
#
loop_
_entity_poly.entity_id
_entity_poly.type
_entity_poly.pdbx_seq_one_letter_code
_entity_poly.pdbx_strand_id
1 'polypeptide(L)'
;MQRLENKTALITGAAAGIGAAAAKLFVKQGARVFLVDTNEEGLRTTVQAAGSGQASCTVANVADESSTQEYVTLAKNYLGGIDIALLNAGIEGEVHPITDCPTEVFDQVLSVNLKGVWLGLKYIMPVMATGGGGSIVLTSSTAGVKGRAGLAPYVSSKHGVIGLMRSAAQEGAPDGIRINTVNPSPVETRMMRSVEQGFSPGNPERFRKKMADRLALGRYAEPAEIANLMLFLASDEASYVTGSVNMIDGGTTAFT
;
A
#
# COMPACT_ATOMS: atom_id res chain seq x y z
N MET A 1 -15.11 20.66 3.24
CA MET A 1 -14.19 20.57 4.39
C MET A 1 -13.06 19.64 3.98
N GLN A 2 -11.81 20.02 4.18
CA GLN A 2 -10.64 19.17 3.88
C GLN A 2 -10.48 18.17 5.01
N ARG A 3 -10.53 16.87 4.69
CA ARG A 3 -10.54 15.77 5.69
C ARG A 3 -9.17 15.52 6.34
N LEU A 4 -8.09 16.03 5.73
CA LEU A 4 -6.70 15.91 6.19
C LEU A 4 -6.04 17.29 6.35
N GLU A 5 -6.82 18.32 6.66
CA GLU A 5 -6.29 19.66 6.88
C GLU A 5 -5.23 19.66 7.99
N ASN A 6 -4.05 20.24 7.70
CA ASN A 6 -2.87 20.28 8.58
C ASN A 6 -2.27 18.91 8.95
N LYS A 7 -2.70 17.81 8.34
CA LYS A 7 -2.09 16.48 8.55
C LYS A 7 -0.86 16.29 7.66
N THR A 8 0.03 15.44 8.14
CA THR A 8 1.26 15.04 7.44
C THR A 8 1.22 13.56 7.10
N ALA A 9 1.61 13.18 5.85
CA ALA A 9 1.51 11.81 5.40
C ALA A 9 2.80 11.33 4.70
N LEU A 10 3.28 10.15 5.10
CA LEU A 10 4.34 9.39 4.43
C LEU A 10 3.70 8.29 3.57
N ILE A 11 4.06 8.21 2.29
CA ILE A 11 3.48 7.24 1.35
C ILE A 11 4.59 6.48 0.62
N THR A 12 4.65 5.17 0.77
CA THR A 12 5.56 4.29 0.04
C THR A 12 4.90 3.69 -1.20
N GLY A 13 5.69 3.38 -2.26
CA GLY A 13 5.14 2.92 -3.54
C GLY A 13 4.36 4.04 -4.24
N ALA A 14 4.86 5.27 -4.15
CA ALA A 14 4.14 6.48 -4.53
C ALA A 14 4.39 6.96 -5.97
N ALA A 15 5.27 6.28 -6.72
CA ALA A 15 5.59 6.68 -8.09
C ALA A 15 4.47 6.40 -9.10
N ALA A 16 3.53 5.49 -8.79
CA ALA A 16 2.47 5.09 -9.72
C ALA A 16 1.26 4.51 -8.99
N GLY A 17 0.21 4.16 -9.75
CA GLY A 17 -0.93 3.38 -9.30
C GLY A 17 -1.63 3.94 -8.07
N ILE A 18 -1.88 3.07 -7.08
CA ILE A 18 -2.63 3.41 -5.85
C ILE A 18 -1.89 4.49 -5.04
N GLY A 19 -0.58 4.36 -4.86
CA GLY A 19 0.21 5.32 -4.08
C GLY A 19 0.20 6.73 -4.68
N ALA A 20 0.35 6.84 -6.00
CA ALA A 20 0.25 8.12 -6.70
C ALA A 20 -1.15 8.73 -6.65
N ALA A 21 -2.20 7.90 -6.73
CA ALA A 21 -3.59 8.34 -6.58
C ALA A 21 -3.86 8.85 -5.15
N ALA A 22 -3.36 8.14 -4.14
CA ALA A 22 -3.46 8.53 -2.73
C ALA A 22 -2.73 9.84 -2.46
N ALA A 23 -1.51 10.02 -2.97
CA ALA A 23 -0.74 11.26 -2.81
C ALA A 23 -1.51 12.48 -3.32
N LYS A 24 -2.03 12.41 -4.55
CA LYS A 24 -2.84 13.47 -5.15
C LYS A 24 -4.11 13.75 -4.33
N LEU A 25 -4.80 12.71 -3.90
CA LEU A 25 -6.03 12.86 -3.11
C LEU A 25 -5.73 13.48 -1.75
N PHE A 26 -4.68 13.06 -1.06
CA PHE A 26 -4.32 13.54 0.27
C PHE A 26 -3.93 15.02 0.25
N VAL A 27 -3.14 15.44 -0.75
CA VAL A 27 -2.85 16.88 -0.94
C VAL A 27 -4.13 17.68 -1.22
N LYS A 28 -5.01 17.18 -2.09
CA LYS A 28 -6.33 17.80 -2.35
C LYS A 28 -7.17 17.92 -1.07
N GLN A 29 -6.97 17.03 -0.09
CA GLN A 29 -7.65 17.02 1.20
C GLN A 29 -6.90 17.77 2.30
N GLY A 30 -5.87 18.56 1.94
CA GLY A 30 -5.16 19.46 2.85
C GLY A 30 -3.92 18.90 3.53
N ALA A 31 -3.52 17.65 3.22
CA ALA A 31 -2.31 17.08 3.78
C ALA A 31 -1.04 17.58 3.08
N ARG A 32 0.07 17.64 3.84
CA ARG A 32 1.42 17.64 3.28
C ARG A 32 1.90 16.19 3.16
N VAL A 33 2.55 15.85 2.04
CA VAL A 33 2.94 14.46 1.77
C VAL A 33 4.44 14.32 1.51
N PHE A 34 5.03 13.22 1.99
CA PHE A 34 6.38 12.78 1.65
C PHE A 34 6.31 11.43 0.95
N LEU A 35 6.84 11.34 -0.26
CA LEU A 35 6.67 10.21 -1.17
C LEU A 35 7.95 9.40 -1.28
N VAL A 36 7.82 8.07 -1.27
CA VAL A 36 8.94 7.13 -1.32
C VAL A 36 8.69 6.08 -2.39
N ASP A 37 9.66 5.87 -3.28
CA ASP A 37 9.64 4.82 -4.30
C ASP A 37 11.07 4.58 -4.80
N THR A 38 11.30 3.52 -5.55
CA THR A 38 12.56 3.28 -6.27
C THR A 38 12.59 3.96 -7.65
N ASN A 39 11.44 4.37 -8.17
CA ASN A 39 11.30 5.02 -9.48
C ASN A 39 11.29 6.55 -9.34
N GLU A 40 12.44 7.17 -9.57
CA GLU A 40 12.64 8.62 -9.45
C GLU A 40 11.74 9.43 -10.40
N GLU A 41 11.62 9.01 -11.67
CA GLU A 41 10.81 9.72 -12.66
C GLU A 41 9.31 9.71 -12.29
N GLY A 42 8.81 8.55 -11.85
CA GLY A 42 7.45 8.42 -11.37
C GLY A 42 7.18 9.26 -10.11
N LEU A 43 8.15 9.35 -9.18
CA LEU A 43 8.05 10.22 -8.01
C LEU A 43 7.95 11.70 -8.42
N ARG A 44 8.82 12.17 -9.30
CA ARG A 44 8.79 13.56 -9.81
C ARG A 44 7.45 13.89 -10.45
N THR A 45 6.92 12.97 -11.27
CA THR A 45 5.60 13.10 -11.91
C THR A 45 4.49 13.19 -10.86
N THR A 46 4.55 12.35 -9.82
CA THR A 46 3.53 12.36 -8.75
C THR A 46 3.60 13.64 -7.93
N VAL A 47 4.79 14.11 -7.54
CA VAL A 47 4.98 15.39 -6.82
C VAL A 47 4.40 16.56 -7.62
N GLN A 48 4.71 16.64 -8.92
CA GLN A 48 4.19 17.69 -9.79
C GLN A 48 2.65 17.65 -9.89
N ALA A 49 2.09 16.45 -10.06
CA ALA A 49 0.64 16.27 -10.17
C ALA A 49 -0.12 16.46 -8.86
N ALA A 50 0.51 16.26 -7.71
CA ALA A 50 -0.07 16.49 -6.40
C ALA A 50 0.01 17.98 -5.97
N GLY A 51 0.98 18.73 -6.48
CA GLY A 51 1.26 20.12 -6.11
C GLY A 51 2.58 20.22 -5.33
N SER A 52 3.61 20.77 -5.99
CA SER A 52 4.99 20.81 -5.50
C SER A 52 5.20 21.56 -4.18
N GLY A 53 4.27 22.44 -3.78
CA GLY A 53 4.32 23.14 -2.49
C GLY A 53 3.90 22.30 -1.29
N GLN A 54 3.22 21.18 -1.52
CA GLN A 54 2.68 20.28 -0.47
C GLN A 54 3.25 18.86 -0.53
N ALA A 55 4.10 18.58 -1.52
CA ALA A 55 4.66 17.25 -1.73
C ALA A 55 6.18 17.32 -1.90
N SER A 56 6.89 16.38 -1.29
CA SER A 56 8.32 16.11 -1.50
C SER A 56 8.53 14.60 -1.66
N CYS A 57 9.69 14.18 -2.11
CA CYS A 57 9.97 12.77 -2.31
C CYS A 57 11.44 12.42 -2.08
N THR A 58 11.71 11.13 -1.90
CA THR A 58 13.04 10.53 -1.94
C THR A 58 13.00 9.17 -2.64
N VAL A 59 14.11 8.83 -3.32
CA VAL A 59 14.31 7.50 -3.88
C VAL A 59 14.82 6.58 -2.79
N ALA A 60 14.10 5.49 -2.49
CA ALA A 60 14.48 4.55 -1.45
C ALA A 60 13.92 3.15 -1.70
N ASN A 61 14.64 2.13 -1.23
CA ASN A 61 14.20 0.73 -1.25
C ASN A 61 13.66 0.35 0.13
N VAL A 62 12.36 0.09 0.22
CA VAL A 62 11.68 -0.31 1.48
C VAL A 62 12.18 -1.64 2.06
N ALA A 63 12.82 -2.50 1.25
CA ALA A 63 13.38 -3.79 1.70
C ALA A 63 14.74 -3.65 2.42
N ASP A 64 15.37 -2.47 2.32
CA ASP A 64 16.63 -2.15 2.97
C ASP A 64 16.40 -1.36 4.26
N GLU A 65 17.01 -1.81 5.36
CA GLU A 65 16.78 -1.23 6.67
C GLU A 65 17.40 0.16 6.80
N SER A 66 18.61 0.37 6.29
CA SER A 66 19.30 1.67 6.34
C SER A 66 18.56 2.71 5.50
N SER A 67 18.11 2.31 4.32
CA SER A 67 17.27 3.13 3.44
C SER A 67 15.93 3.50 4.12
N THR A 68 15.34 2.56 4.89
CA THR A 68 14.11 2.82 5.64
C THR A 68 14.33 3.84 6.77
N GLN A 69 15.40 3.72 7.54
CA GLN A 69 15.75 4.71 8.56
C GLN A 69 15.94 6.10 7.96
N GLU A 70 16.62 6.16 6.83
CA GLU A 70 16.91 7.42 6.15
C GLU A 70 15.63 8.09 5.67
N TYR A 71 14.77 7.38 4.91
CA TYR A 71 13.56 8.01 4.39
C TYR A 71 12.57 8.42 5.48
N VAL A 72 12.47 7.67 6.60
CA VAL A 72 11.64 8.08 7.75
C VAL A 72 12.19 9.34 8.39
N THR A 73 13.51 9.45 8.53
CA THR A 73 14.18 10.66 9.05
C THR A 73 13.93 11.87 8.15
N LEU A 74 14.11 11.70 6.83
CA LEU A 74 13.84 12.76 5.84
C LEU A 74 12.37 13.19 5.85
N ALA A 75 11.45 12.23 5.92
CA ALA A 75 10.01 12.51 6.01
C ALA A 75 9.68 13.32 7.28
N LYS A 76 10.16 12.88 8.45
CA LYS A 76 9.98 13.60 9.72
C LYS A 76 10.50 15.03 9.65
N ASN A 77 11.69 15.23 9.08
CA ASN A 77 12.30 16.56 8.96
C ASN A 77 11.51 17.48 8.03
N TYR A 78 11.08 16.97 6.87
CA TYR A 78 10.29 17.75 5.91
C TYR A 78 8.89 18.08 6.43
N LEU A 79 8.22 17.11 7.04
CA LEU A 79 6.83 17.22 7.49
C LEU A 79 6.71 17.88 8.88
N GLY A 80 7.73 17.80 9.72
CA GLY A 80 7.69 18.19 11.13
C GLY A 80 7.14 17.11 12.07
N GLY A 81 6.70 15.98 11.54
CA GLY A 81 6.09 14.82 12.20
C GLY A 81 5.43 13.91 11.16
N ILE A 82 4.86 12.80 11.60
CA ILE A 82 4.12 11.87 10.71
C ILE A 82 2.80 11.53 11.39
N ASP A 83 1.69 12.07 10.90
CA ASP A 83 0.34 11.75 11.38
C ASP A 83 -0.22 10.51 10.68
N ILE A 84 0.16 10.30 9.42
CA ILE A 84 -0.36 9.25 8.56
C ILE A 84 0.78 8.53 7.84
N ALA A 85 0.71 7.20 7.77
CA ALA A 85 1.60 6.42 6.91
C ALA A 85 0.80 5.46 6.02
N LEU A 86 1.05 5.51 4.71
CA LEU A 86 0.57 4.51 3.76
C LEU A 86 1.75 3.60 3.37
N LEU A 87 1.82 2.41 3.94
CA LEU A 87 2.81 1.39 3.58
C LEU A 87 2.23 0.58 2.40
N ASN A 88 2.40 1.15 1.21
CA ASN A 88 1.75 0.69 -0.01
C ASN A 88 2.72 0.04 -1.00
N ALA A 89 4.03 0.22 -0.86
CA ALA A 89 5.02 -0.40 -1.74
C ALA A 89 4.86 -1.92 -1.80
N GLY A 90 4.96 -2.47 -3.01
CA GLY A 90 4.88 -3.91 -3.22
C GLY A 90 5.12 -4.30 -4.67
N ILE A 91 5.46 -5.57 -4.87
CA ILE A 91 5.68 -6.19 -6.17
C ILE A 91 4.83 -7.45 -6.29
N GLU A 92 4.47 -7.81 -7.52
CA GLU A 92 3.69 -9.00 -7.86
C GLU A 92 4.51 -10.31 -7.83
N GLY A 93 5.82 -10.22 -8.09
CA GLY A 93 6.66 -11.37 -8.40
C GLY A 93 6.36 -11.94 -9.78
N GLU A 94 6.65 -13.23 -9.95
CA GLU A 94 6.43 -13.97 -11.20
C GLU A 94 5.36 -15.05 -11.02
N VAL A 95 4.73 -15.46 -12.12
CA VAL A 95 3.68 -16.49 -12.11
C VAL A 95 4.33 -17.86 -12.29
N HIS A 96 4.41 -18.65 -11.21
CA HIS A 96 4.96 -20.02 -11.22
C HIS A 96 4.14 -20.96 -10.35
N PRO A 97 4.00 -22.23 -10.69
CA PRO A 97 3.63 -23.27 -9.72
C PRO A 97 4.60 -23.25 -8.54
N ILE A 98 4.17 -23.67 -7.35
CA ILE A 98 5.02 -23.68 -6.15
C ILE A 98 6.32 -24.49 -6.38
N THR A 99 6.20 -25.61 -7.08
CA THR A 99 7.34 -26.52 -7.38
C THR A 99 8.40 -25.92 -8.28
N ASP A 100 8.03 -24.93 -9.09
CA ASP A 100 8.87 -24.36 -10.16
C ASP A 100 9.24 -22.89 -9.86
N CYS A 101 8.77 -22.35 -8.74
CA CYS A 101 9.05 -20.96 -8.36
C CYS A 101 10.52 -20.84 -7.90
N PRO A 102 11.33 -19.98 -8.57
CA PRO A 102 12.69 -19.72 -8.12
C PRO A 102 12.71 -19.15 -6.69
N THR A 103 13.66 -19.61 -5.87
CA THR A 103 13.80 -19.13 -4.48
C THR A 103 14.02 -17.62 -4.41
N GLU A 104 14.77 -17.08 -5.37
CA GLU A 104 15.07 -15.65 -5.48
C GLU A 104 13.80 -14.80 -5.68
N VAL A 105 12.82 -15.32 -6.45
CA VAL A 105 11.52 -14.65 -6.63
C VAL A 105 10.75 -14.65 -5.32
N PHE A 106 10.75 -15.77 -4.60
CA PHE A 106 10.12 -15.86 -3.27
C PHE A 106 10.75 -14.86 -2.30
N ASP A 107 12.07 -14.85 -2.18
CA ASP A 107 12.82 -13.98 -1.25
C ASP A 107 12.60 -12.51 -1.59
N GLN A 108 12.65 -12.15 -2.87
CA GLN A 108 12.43 -10.77 -3.32
C GLN A 108 11.02 -10.28 -2.97
N VAL A 109 9.98 -11.08 -3.23
CA VAL A 109 8.60 -10.70 -2.93
C VAL A 109 8.39 -10.54 -1.43
N LEU A 110 8.89 -11.47 -0.60
CA LEU A 110 8.79 -11.34 0.85
C LEU A 110 9.60 -10.17 1.39
N SER A 111 10.78 -9.92 0.83
CA SER A 111 11.62 -8.79 1.24
C SER A 111 10.93 -7.45 1.02
N VAL A 112 10.31 -7.24 -0.14
CA VAL A 112 9.61 -5.98 -0.44
C VAL A 112 8.27 -5.92 0.28
N ASN A 113 7.39 -6.93 0.09
CA ASN A 113 5.99 -6.84 0.48
C ASN A 113 5.74 -7.06 1.98
N LEU A 114 6.62 -7.83 2.66
CA LEU A 114 6.44 -8.19 4.07
C LEU A 114 7.50 -7.54 4.96
N LYS A 115 8.79 -7.78 4.70
CA LYS A 115 9.88 -7.17 5.47
C LYS A 115 9.85 -5.66 5.35
N GLY A 116 9.62 -5.10 4.15
CA GLY A 116 9.52 -3.65 3.93
C GLY A 116 8.38 -3.01 4.73
N VAL A 117 7.23 -3.68 4.84
CA VAL A 117 6.13 -3.23 5.71
C VAL A 117 6.54 -3.28 7.19
N TRP A 118 7.18 -4.36 7.63
CA TRP A 118 7.67 -4.50 9.00
C TRP A 118 8.71 -3.42 9.35
N LEU A 119 9.67 -3.15 8.46
CA LEU A 119 10.63 -2.06 8.64
C LEU A 119 9.94 -0.70 8.73
N GLY A 120 8.96 -0.45 7.87
CA GLY A 120 8.13 0.76 7.94
C GLY A 120 7.46 0.91 9.31
N LEU A 121 6.81 -0.13 9.82
CA LEU A 121 6.20 -0.13 11.16
C LEU A 121 7.24 0.14 12.24
N LYS A 122 8.38 -0.57 12.20
CA LYS A 122 9.48 -0.47 13.17
C LYS A 122 9.99 0.97 13.35
N TYR A 123 10.11 1.73 12.27
CA TYR A 123 10.69 3.07 12.31
C TYR A 123 9.68 4.21 12.36
N ILE A 124 8.44 4.00 11.87
CA ILE A 124 7.40 5.03 11.84
C ILE A 124 6.63 5.08 13.17
N MET A 125 6.30 3.93 13.78
CA MET A 125 5.51 3.91 15.01
C MET A 125 6.17 4.74 16.14
N PRO A 126 7.48 4.68 16.41
CA PRO A 126 8.10 5.53 17.42
C PRO A 126 8.00 7.04 17.11
N VAL A 127 8.05 7.42 15.83
CA VAL A 127 7.86 8.83 15.42
C VAL A 127 6.44 9.28 15.68
N MET A 128 5.44 8.46 15.34
CA MET A 128 4.03 8.74 15.60
C MET A 128 3.72 8.80 17.11
N ALA A 129 4.26 7.87 17.91
CA ALA A 129 4.06 7.86 19.36
C ALA A 129 4.51 9.18 20.00
N THR A 130 5.69 9.69 19.60
CA THR A 130 6.17 10.99 20.08
C THR A 130 5.37 12.18 19.55
N GLY A 131 4.65 12.02 18.44
CA GLY A 131 3.77 13.02 17.82
C GLY A 131 2.34 13.04 18.39
N GLY A 132 1.99 12.11 19.28
CA GLY A 132 0.64 12.00 19.86
C GLY A 132 -0.29 11.03 19.14
N GLY A 133 0.25 10.09 18.37
CA GLY A 133 -0.48 9.05 17.67
C GLY A 133 -0.61 9.26 16.16
N GLY A 134 -1.55 8.56 15.53
CA GLY A 134 -1.76 8.68 14.09
C GLY A 134 -2.49 7.49 13.45
N SER A 135 -2.40 7.39 12.13
CA SER A 135 -3.02 6.31 11.37
C SER A 135 -2.06 5.68 10.37
N ILE A 136 -1.89 4.36 10.44
CA ILE A 136 -1.11 3.59 9.47
C ILE A 136 -2.05 2.71 8.64
N VAL A 137 -1.97 2.80 7.32
CA VAL A 137 -2.72 1.94 6.40
C VAL A 137 -1.74 1.08 5.60
N LEU A 138 -1.90 -0.23 5.71
CA LEU A 138 -1.08 -1.22 5.01
C LEU A 138 -1.83 -1.72 3.78
N THR A 139 -1.17 -1.76 2.63
CA THR A 139 -1.77 -2.34 1.42
C THR A 139 -1.54 -3.84 1.37
N SER A 140 -2.57 -4.61 1.77
CA SER A 140 -2.64 -6.04 1.53
C SER A 140 -3.29 -6.31 0.15
N SER A 141 -4.19 -7.27 0.05
CA SER A 141 -4.89 -7.69 -1.16
C SER A 141 -6.03 -8.65 -0.80
N THR A 142 -6.95 -8.95 -1.72
CA THR A 142 -7.77 -10.17 -1.65
C THR A 142 -6.90 -11.43 -1.52
N ALA A 143 -5.68 -11.41 -2.06
CA ALA A 143 -4.68 -12.46 -1.88
C ALA A 143 -4.13 -12.58 -0.44
N GLY A 144 -4.45 -11.66 0.45
CA GLY A 144 -4.16 -11.75 1.88
C GLY A 144 -5.19 -12.55 2.67
N VAL A 145 -6.33 -12.89 2.07
CA VAL A 145 -7.40 -13.69 2.68
C VAL A 145 -7.80 -14.91 1.84
N LYS A 146 -7.27 -15.02 0.62
CA LYS A 146 -7.54 -16.12 -0.32
C LYS A 146 -6.25 -16.65 -0.94
N GLY A 147 -6.22 -17.92 -1.30
CA GLY A 147 -5.18 -18.50 -2.13
C GLY A 147 -5.30 -18.08 -3.61
N ARG A 148 -4.17 -18.06 -4.30
CA ARG A 148 -4.09 -17.90 -5.76
C ARG A 148 -3.00 -18.81 -6.31
N ALA A 149 -3.38 -19.84 -7.05
CA ALA A 149 -2.43 -20.68 -7.75
C ALA A 149 -1.53 -19.84 -8.67
N GLY A 150 -0.25 -20.13 -8.69
CA GLY A 150 0.75 -19.40 -9.47
C GLY A 150 1.33 -18.16 -8.80
N LEU A 151 0.84 -17.72 -7.64
CA LEU A 151 1.32 -16.52 -6.94
C LEU A 151 1.62 -16.80 -5.46
N ALA A 152 2.18 -17.95 -5.13
CA ALA A 152 2.42 -18.35 -3.75
C ALA A 152 3.26 -17.34 -2.95
N PRO A 153 4.38 -16.78 -3.45
CA PRO A 153 5.14 -15.75 -2.74
C PRO A 153 4.29 -14.51 -2.42
N TYR A 154 3.55 -14.02 -3.41
CA TYR A 154 2.68 -12.86 -3.24
C TYR A 154 1.56 -13.12 -2.21
N VAL A 155 0.86 -14.25 -2.34
CA VAL A 155 -0.19 -14.68 -1.39
C VAL A 155 0.37 -14.75 0.03
N SER A 156 1.51 -15.42 0.22
CA SER A 156 2.17 -15.54 1.53
C SER A 156 2.52 -14.17 2.11
N SER A 157 3.08 -13.28 1.29
CA SER A 157 3.44 -11.93 1.73
C SER A 157 2.20 -11.13 2.19
N LYS A 158 1.08 -11.20 1.44
CA LYS A 158 -0.13 -10.43 1.75
C LYS A 158 -0.91 -10.99 2.95
N HIS A 159 -0.85 -12.31 3.20
CA HIS A 159 -1.32 -12.89 4.48
C HIS A 159 -0.44 -12.43 5.65
N GLY A 160 0.89 -12.40 5.47
CA GLY A 160 1.83 -11.90 6.48
C GLY A 160 1.58 -10.44 6.84
N VAL A 161 1.25 -9.58 5.88
CA VAL A 161 0.89 -8.18 6.13
C VAL A 161 -0.33 -8.05 7.05
N ILE A 162 -1.35 -8.90 6.88
CA ILE A 162 -2.51 -8.93 7.80
C ILE A 162 -2.08 -9.37 9.21
N GLY A 163 -1.17 -10.34 9.32
CA GLY A 163 -0.59 -10.76 10.60
C GLY A 163 0.15 -9.60 11.30
N LEU A 164 1.03 -8.90 10.56
CA LEU A 164 1.75 -7.72 11.07
C LEU A 164 0.78 -6.63 11.52
N MET A 165 -0.24 -6.34 10.72
CA MET A 165 -1.25 -5.35 11.07
C MET A 165 -1.92 -5.65 12.41
N ARG A 166 -2.32 -6.89 12.64
CA ARG A 166 -3.01 -7.30 13.89
C ARG A 166 -2.13 -7.13 15.12
N SER A 167 -0.83 -7.48 15.04
CA SER A 167 0.12 -7.29 16.12
C SER A 167 0.39 -5.80 16.36
N ALA A 168 0.73 -5.07 15.30
CA ALA A 168 1.06 -3.66 15.38
C ALA A 168 -0.13 -2.79 15.86
N ALA A 169 -1.38 -3.16 15.52
CA ALA A 169 -2.57 -2.46 16.00
C ALA A 169 -2.74 -2.56 17.52
N GLN A 170 -2.37 -3.70 18.13
CA GLN A 170 -2.38 -3.87 19.58
C GLN A 170 -1.23 -3.10 20.25
N GLU A 171 -0.04 -3.16 19.66
CA GLU A 171 1.14 -2.47 20.18
C GLU A 171 1.03 -0.94 20.07
N GLY A 172 0.43 -0.42 18.99
CA GLY A 172 0.28 1.02 18.74
C GLY A 172 -0.90 1.67 19.47
N ALA A 173 -1.89 0.89 19.91
CA ALA A 173 -3.10 1.43 20.53
C ALA A 173 -2.85 2.27 21.80
N PRO A 174 -1.94 1.90 22.73
CA PRO A 174 -1.61 2.74 23.87
C PRO A 174 -1.05 4.11 23.50
N ASP A 175 -0.40 4.23 22.34
CA ASP A 175 0.18 5.47 21.81
C ASP A 175 -0.78 6.21 20.88
N GLY A 176 -2.04 5.82 20.80
CA GLY A 176 -3.03 6.44 19.92
C GLY A 176 -2.83 6.17 18.43
N ILE A 177 -2.10 5.11 18.08
CA ILE A 177 -1.83 4.74 16.67
C ILE A 177 -2.86 3.71 16.22
N ARG A 178 -3.66 4.05 15.20
CA ARG A 178 -4.57 3.11 14.53
C ARG A 178 -3.87 2.46 13.34
N ILE A 179 -4.00 1.15 13.20
CA ILE A 179 -3.35 0.40 12.10
C ILE A 179 -4.36 -0.53 11.45
N ASN A 180 -4.55 -0.39 10.13
CA ASN A 180 -5.53 -1.14 9.35
C ASN A 180 -4.96 -1.61 8.03
N THR A 181 -5.58 -2.61 7.39
CA THR A 181 -5.28 -2.96 6.01
C THR A 181 -6.38 -2.53 5.05
N VAL A 182 -5.99 -2.14 3.82
CA VAL A 182 -6.85 -2.16 2.65
C VAL A 182 -6.53 -3.41 1.83
N ASN A 183 -7.57 -4.08 1.32
CA ASN A 183 -7.46 -5.38 0.65
C ASN A 183 -8.12 -5.31 -0.74
N PRO A 184 -7.44 -4.71 -1.75
CA PRO A 184 -8.00 -4.59 -3.08
C PRO A 184 -8.11 -5.92 -3.81
N SER A 185 -9.08 -6.03 -4.71
CA SER A 185 -9.09 -6.94 -5.86
C SER A 185 -8.26 -6.35 -7.01
N PRO A 186 -8.28 -6.90 -8.24
CA PRO A 186 -7.60 -6.29 -9.36
C PRO A 186 -7.90 -4.80 -9.54
N VAL A 187 -6.83 -3.99 -9.65
CA VAL A 187 -6.86 -2.54 -9.83
C VAL A 187 -6.17 -2.19 -11.14
N GLU A 188 -6.68 -1.20 -11.88
CA GLU A 188 -6.12 -0.71 -13.15
C GLU A 188 -4.74 -0.10 -12.94
N THR A 189 -3.70 -0.94 -12.90
CA THR A 189 -2.31 -0.57 -12.65
C THR A 189 -1.34 -1.34 -13.55
N ARG A 190 -0.10 -0.85 -13.68
CA ARG A 190 1.00 -1.56 -14.35
C ARG A 190 1.21 -2.96 -13.74
N MET A 191 1.18 -3.08 -12.41
CA MET A 191 1.31 -4.35 -11.70
C MET A 191 0.27 -5.37 -12.21
N MET A 192 -0.98 -4.96 -12.38
CA MET A 192 -2.02 -5.87 -12.86
C MET A 192 -1.80 -6.27 -14.32
N ARG A 193 -1.26 -5.36 -15.17
CA ARG A 193 -0.87 -5.71 -16.56
C ARG A 193 0.23 -6.79 -16.57
N SER A 194 1.23 -6.68 -15.69
CA SER A 194 2.26 -7.71 -15.51
C SER A 194 1.68 -9.07 -15.10
N VAL A 195 0.76 -9.09 -14.14
CA VAL A 195 0.05 -10.31 -13.72
C VAL A 195 -0.74 -10.94 -14.86
N GLU A 196 -1.47 -10.14 -15.64
CA GLU A 196 -2.22 -10.62 -16.81
C GLU A 196 -1.29 -11.25 -17.86
N GLN A 197 -0.16 -10.61 -18.12
CA GLN A 197 0.85 -11.13 -19.04
C GLN A 197 1.46 -12.45 -18.52
N GLY A 198 1.72 -12.55 -17.21
CA GLY A 198 2.26 -13.76 -16.60
C GLY A 198 1.31 -14.95 -16.66
N PHE A 199 0.01 -14.73 -16.46
CA PHE A 199 -1.00 -15.79 -16.54
C PHE A 199 -1.42 -16.15 -17.97
N SER A 200 -1.29 -15.23 -18.92
CA SER A 200 -1.73 -15.43 -20.31
C SER A 200 -0.84 -14.65 -21.30
N PRO A 201 0.42 -15.09 -21.51
CA PRO A 201 1.38 -14.38 -22.34
C PRO A 201 0.89 -14.14 -23.78
N GLY A 202 0.09 -15.06 -24.34
CA GLY A 202 -0.44 -14.96 -25.69
C GLY A 202 -1.72 -14.12 -25.82
N ASN A 203 -2.45 -13.87 -24.73
CA ASN A 203 -3.71 -13.14 -24.74
C ASN A 203 -4.09 -12.58 -23.35
N PRO A 204 -3.38 -11.54 -22.86
CA PRO A 204 -3.66 -10.94 -21.54
C PRO A 204 -5.06 -10.34 -21.44
N GLU A 205 -5.62 -9.81 -22.53
CA GLU A 205 -6.97 -9.26 -22.55
C GLU A 205 -8.06 -10.32 -22.27
N ARG A 206 -7.87 -11.55 -22.74
CA ARG A 206 -8.76 -12.67 -22.40
C ARG A 206 -8.73 -12.97 -20.90
N PHE A 207 -7.54 -12.96 -20.32
CA PHE A 207 -7.38 -13.14 -18.87
C PHE A 207 -8.05 -12.00 -18.10
N ARG A 208 -7.82 -10.75 -18.51
CA ARG A 208 -8.47 -9.56 -17.93
C ARG A 208 -9.98 -9.67 -17.93
N LYS A 209 -10.58 -9.99 -19.09
CA LYS A 209 -12.02 -10.17 -19.21
C LYS A 209 -12.53 -11.26 -18.26
N LYS A 210 -11.87 -12.44 -18.25
CA LYS A 210 -12.23 -13.55 -17.35
C LYS A 210 -12.13 -13.17 -15.87
N MET A 211 -11.18 -12.32 -15.52
CA MET A 211 -11.05 -11.82 -14.15
C MET A 211 -12.15 -10.81 -13.83
N ALA A 212 -12.45 -9.87 -14.72
CA ALA A 212 -13.53 -8.90 -14.55
C ALA A 212 -14.89 -9.60 -14.38
N ASP A 213 -15.18 -10.62 -15.20
CA ASP A 213 -16.42 -11.42 -15.14
C ASP A 213 -16.62 -12.14 -13.79
N ARG A 214 -15.57 -12.32 -12.99
CA ARG A 214 -15.62 -12.91 -11.63
C ARG A 214 -15.84 -11.89 -10.52
N LEU A 215 -15.78 -10.61 -10.83
CA LEU A 215 -16.07 -9.53 -9.90
C LEU A 215 -17.57 -9.22 -9.96
N ALA A 216 -18.24 -9.08 -8.82
CA ALA A 216 -19.68 -8.76 -8.83
C ALA A 216 -19.97 -7.42 -9.54
N LEU A 217 -19.02 -6.46 -9.47
CA LEU A 217 -19.12 -5.18 -10.18
C LEU A 217 -18.67 -5.25 -11.65
N GLY A 218 -18.21 -6.40 -12.16
CA GLY A 218 -17.90 -6.64 -13.57
C GLY A 218 -16.68 -5.89 -14.12
N ARG A 219 -15.88 -5.24 -13.28
CA ARG A 219 -14.72 -4.45 -13.70
C ARG A 219 -13.62 -4.42 -12.63
N TYR A 220 -12.42 -4.07 -13.04
CA TYR A 220 -11.35 -3.72 -12.10
C TYR A 220 -11.67 -2.39 -11.41
N ALA A 221 -11.09 -2.21 -10.22
CA ALA A 221 -11.15 -0.94 -9.52
C ALA A 221 -10.17 0.07 -10.14
N GLU A 222 -10.52 1.34 -10.08
CA GLU A 222 -9.58 2.43 -10.36
C GLU A 222 -8.70 2.72 -9.13
N PRO A 223 -7.44 3.13 -9.30
CA PRO A 223 -6.56 3.52 -8.18
C PRO A 223 -7.19 4.55 -7.24
N ALA A 224 -7.99 5.46 -7.77
CA ALA A 224 -8.70 6.49 -7.00
C ALA A 224 -9.75 5.89 -6.04
N GLU A 225 -10.38 4.76 -6.40
CA GLU A 225 -11.36 4.10 -5.53
C GLU A 225 -10.67 3.53 -4.29
N ILE A 226 -9.46 2.96 -4.46
CA ILE A 226 -8.66 2.45 -3.33
C ILE A 226 -8.18 3.63 -2.46
N ALA A 227 -7.70 4.71 -3.09
CA ALA A 227 -7.27 5.91 -2.39
C ALA A 227 -8.39 6.53 -1.52
N ASN A 228 -9.66 6.46 -1.95
CA ASN A 228 -10.79 6.94 -1.16
C ASN A 228 -10.98 6.16 0.15
N LEU A 229 -10.80 4.82 0.14
CA LEU A 229 -10.84 4.03 1.37
C LEU A 229 -9.63 4.32 2.26
N MET A 230 -8.43 4.49 1.66
CA MET A 230 -7.25 4.90 2.42
C MET A 230 -7.46 6.27 3.08
N LEU A 231 -8.07 7.22 2.38
CA LEU A 231 -8.41 8.53 2.93
C LEU A 231 -9.37 8.41 4.14
N PHE A 232 -10.40 7.59 4.05
CA PHE A 232 -11.30 7.33 5.19
C PHE A 232 -10.53 6.78 6.39
N LEU A 233 -9.74 5.73 6.20
CA LEU A 233 -8.98 5.09 7.28
C LEU A 233 -7.92 6.01 7.88
N ALA A 234 -7.35 6.92 7.09
CA ALA A 234 -6.37 7.91 7.53
C ALA A 234 -7.00 9.07 8.30
N SER A 235 -8.26 9.37 8.06
CA SER A 235 -8.96 10.53 8.67
C SER A 235 -9.50 10.24 10.08
N ASP A 236 -9.91 11.28 10.78
CA ASP A 236 -10.53 11.18 12.11
C ASP A 236 -11.94 10.55 12.07
N GLU A 237 -12.55 10.42 10.87
CA GLU A 237 -13.81 9.69 10.68
C GLU A 237 -13.67 8.20 11.01
N ALA A 238 -12.44 7.64 10.91
CA ALA A 238 -12.13 6.26 11.26
C ALA A 238 -11.56 6.11 12.69
N SER A 239 -11.85 7.04 13.61
CA SER A 239 -11.28 7.09 14.96
C SER A 239 -11.49 5.81 15.78
N TYR A 240 -12.51 5.02 15.50
CA TYR A 240 -12.78 3.73 16.17
C TYR A 240 -12.45 2.51 15.30
N VAL A 241 -11.67 2.68 14.23
CA VAL A 241 -11.27 1.61 13.30
C VAL A 241 -9.78 1.33 13.44
N THR A 242 -9.44 0.19 14.09
CA THR A 242 -8.07 -0.33 14.19
C THR A 242 -8.08 -1.86 14.18
N GLY A 243 -7.01 -2.50 13.69
CA GLY A 243 -6.90 -3.96 13.58
C GLY A 243 -7.83 -4.58 12.54
N SER A 244 -8.38 -3.78 11.64
CA SER A 244 -9.43 -4.18 10.69
C SER A 244 -8.86 -4.55 9.31
N VAL A 245 -9.42 -5.62 8.73
CA VAL A 245 -9.18 -6.05 7.34
C VAL A 245 -10.27 -5.46 6.47
N ASN A 246 -9.95 -4.39 5.72
CA ASN A 246 -10.95 -3.67 4.94
C ASN A 246 -10.93 -4.13 3.48
N MET A 247 -11.92 -4.91 3.10
CA MET A 247 -12.08 -5.38 1.73
C MET A 247 -12.58 -4.26 0.82
N ILE A 248 -11.92 -4.10 -0.34
CA ILE A 248 -12.36 -3.22 -1.43
C ILE A 248 -12.16 -3.97 -2.75
N ASP A 249 -13.07 -4.88 -3.01
CA ASP A 249 -12.84 -6.01 -3.90
C ASP A 249 -13.94 -6.24 -4.95
N GLY A 250 -14.86 -5.31 -5.10
CA GLY A 250 -15.95 -5.43 -6.05
C GLY A 250 -16.81 -6.66 -5.83
N GLY A 251 -16.87 -7.18 -4.58
CA GLY A 251 -17.66 -8.34 -4.20
C GLY A 251 -17.00 -9.70 -4.46
N THR A 252 -15.70 -9.73 -4.80
CA THR A 252 -14.97 -10.98 -5.10
C THR A 252 -15.00 -11.98 -3.94
N THR A 253 -14.96 -11.50 -2.69
CA THR A 253 -14.93 -12.36 -1.50
C THR A 253 -16.31 -12.68 -0.94
N ALA A 254 -17.38 -12.07 -1.47
CA ALA A 254 -18.74 -12.31 -1.02
C ALA A 254 -19.32 -13.67 -1.46
N PHE A 255 -18.71 -14.31 -2.44
CA PHE A 255 -19.16 -15.56 -3.05
C PHE A 255 -18.29 -16.78 -2.68
N THR A 256 -17.57 -16.74 -1.61
CA THR A 256 -16.69 -17.85 -1.15
C THR A 256 -17.15 -18.43 0.16
#